data_249faf2c96e0f14961ea39c707b544fa
#
_entry.id   249faf2c96e0f14961ea39c707b544fa
#
_cell.length_a   1.000
_cell.length_b   1.000
_cell.length_c   1.000
_cell.angle_alpha   90.00
_cell.angle_beta   90.00
_cell.angle_gamma   90.00
#
_symmetry.space_group_name_H-M   'P 1'
#
loop_
_entity.id
_entity.type
_entity.pdbx_description
1 polymer ?
#
loop_
_entity_poly.entity_id
_entity_poly.type
_entity_poly.pdbx_seq_one_letter_code
_entity_poly.pdbx_strand_id
1 'polypeptide(L)'
;MTKSKKSGFTLIELMIVVAIIGILAAIAIPKFAELIRKSGEGASKGNLGAIRSSLSIYYGDMEGQYPTSLAGLTVSGKYLAAVPNAKTPSYHPDTSLETDGDLAGLTDTGGTAAGGWGYNNVAGNANIGNMMVKCTHTDTKGSVWSSY
;
A
#
# COMPACT_ATOMS: atom_id res chain seq x y z
N MET A 1 -3.89 -66.38 -8.76
CA MET A 1 -3.39 -65.05 -8.32
C MET A 1 -2.88 -64.30 -9.53
N THR A 2 -3.66 -63.39 -10.08
CA THR A 2 -3.28 -62.58 -11.23
C THR A 2 -2.46 -61.39 -10.74
N LYS A 3 -1.16 -61.33 -11.07
CA LYS A 3 -0.29 -60.17 -10.82
C LYS A 3 -0.77 -59.00 -11.69
N SER A 4 -1.37 -58.00 -11.06
CA SER A 4 -1.68 -56.71 -11.70
C SER A 4 -0.36 -56.07 -12.17
N LYS A 5 -0.22 -55.84 -13.48
CA LYS A 5 0.90 -55.11 -14.06
C LYS A 5 0.73 -53.64 -13.67
N LYS A 6 1.59 -53.11 -12.78
CA LYS A 6 1.67 -51.69 -12.53
C LYS A 6 2.30 -51.03 -13.77
N SER A 7 1.53 -50.22 -14.50
CA SER A 7 2.08 -49.37 -15.54
C SER A 7 2.87 -48.21 -14.88
N GLY A 8 4.13 -48.06 -15.27
CA GLY A 8 4.98 -46.96 -14.84
C GLY A 8 4.89 -45.78 -15.81
N PHE A 9 5.22 -44.58 -15.36
CA PHE A 9 5.34 -43.38 -16.20
C PHE A 9 6.55 -43.52 -17.14
N THR A 10 6.39 -43.09 -18.37
CA THR A 10 7.53 -43.00 -19.32
C THR A 10 8.33 -41.73 -19.09
N LEU A 11 9.61 -41.75 -19.40
CA LEU A 11 10.50 -40.60 -19.29
C LEU A 11 10.01 -39.43 -20.15
N ILE A 12 9.46 -39.75 -21.35
CA ILE A 12 8.96 -38.71 -22.27
C ILE A 12 7.70 -38.02 -21.75
N GLU A 13 6.79 -38.76 -21.09
CA GLU A 13 5.62 -38.14 -20.45
C GLU A 13 6.02 -37.17 -19.35
N LEU A 14 7.04 -37.50 -18.55
CA LEU A 14 7.55 -36.59 -17.54
C LEU A 14 8.22 -35.36 -18.18
N MET A 15 9.01 -35.54 -19.24
CA MET A 15 9.68 -34.41 -19.91
C MET A 15 8.69 -33.42 -20.52
N ILE A 16 7.61 -33.90 -21.14
CA ILE A 16 6.58 -33.06 -21.73
C ILE A 16 5.88 -32.25 -20.63
N VAL A 17 5.52 -32.88 -19.52
CA VAL A 17 4.86 -32.20 -18.39
C VAL A 17 5.73 -31.10 -17.81
N VAL A 18 7.01 -31.37 -17.56
CA VAL A 18 7.95 -30.36 -17.03
C VAL A 18 8.15 -29.22 -18.03
N ALA A 19 8.23 -29.52 -19.32
CA ALA A 19 8.35 -28.48 -20.35
C ALA A 19 7.12 -27.55 -20.38
N ILE A 20 5.90 -28.10 -20.30
CA ILE A 20 4.67 -27.32 -20.28
C ILE A 20 4.60 -26.47 -19.01
N ILE A 21 4.88 -27.05 -17.83
CA ILE A 21 4.91 -26.30 -16.57
C ILE A 21 5.94 -25.16 -16.63
N GLY A 22 7.13 -25.42 -17.20
CA GLY A 22 8.17 -24.41 -17.37
C GLY A 22 7.72 -23.20 -18.21
N ILE A 23 7.03 -23.46 -19.32
CA ILE A 23 6.48 -22.42 -20.19
C ILE A 23 5.39 -21.60 -19.44
N LEU A 24 4.48 -22.30 -18.78
CA LEU A 24 3.42 -21.63 -18.02
C LEU A 24 3.98 -20.80 -16.87
N ALA A 25 4.96 -21.30 -16.14
CA ALA A 25 5.62 -20.59 -15.05
C ALA A 25 6.35 -19.33 -15.55
N ALA A 26 7.03 -19.42 -16.70
CA ALA A 26 7.73 -18.27 -17.30
C ALA A 26 6.80 -17.09 -17.60
N ILE A 27 5.55 -17.36 -17.95
CA ILE A 27 4.52 -16.33 -18.22
C ILE A 27 3.84 -15.88 -16.92
N ALA A 28 3.58 -16.82 -16.00
CA ALA A 28 2.79 -16.55 -14.80
C ALA A 28 3.56 -15.72 -13.76
N ILE A 29 4.85 -16.01 -13.54
CA ILE A 29 5.65 -15.36 -12.49
C ILE A 29 5.69 -13.83 -12.64
N PRO A 30 6.03 -13.23 -13.81
CA PRO A 30 6.04 -11.79 -13.95
C PRO A 30 4.65 -11.16 -13.80
N LYS A 31 3.60 -11.84 -14.22
CA LYS A 31 2.23 -11.37 -14.03
C LYS A 31 1.82 -11.35 -12.56
N PHE A 32 2.21 -12.35 -11.78
CA PHE A 32 1.98 -12.37 -10.34
C PHE A 32 2.68 -11.21 -9.62
N ALA A 33 3.93 -10.93 -9.96
CA ALA A 33 4.68 -9.82 -9.38
C ALA A 33 3.97 -8.47 -9.63
N GLU A 34 3.46 -8.26 -10.85
CA GLU A 34 2.68 -7.07 -11.18
C GLU A 34 1.37 -6.96 -10.38
N LEU A 35 0.66 -8.08 -10.22
CA LEU A 35 -0.59 -8.13 -9.45
C LEU A 35 -0.37 -7.84 -7.97
N ILE A 36 0.69 -8.38 -7.37
CA ILE A 36 1.07 -8.10 -5.97
C ILE A 36 1.35 -6.61 -5.80
N ARG A 37 2.08 -5.99 -6.73
CA ARG A 37 2.34 -4.56 -6.70
C ARG A 37 1.05 -3.74 -6.77
N LYS A 38 0.17 -4.02 -7.73
CA LYS A 38 -1.14 -3.36 -7.87
C LYS A 38 -2.03 -3.54 -6.63
N SER A 39 -1.98 -4.70 -6.00
CA SER A 39 -2.69 -4.97 -4.76
C SER A 39 -2.18 -4.09 -3.62
N GLY A 40 -0.86 -3.94 -3.48
CA GLY A 40 -0.25 -3.04 -2.49
C GLY A 40 -0.64 -1.58 -2.72
N GLU A 41 -0.63 -1.13 -3.99
CA GLU A 41 -1.10 0.20 -4.37
C GLU A 41 -2.58 0.44 -4.01
N GLY A 42 -3.43 -0.54 -4.29
CA GLY A 42 -4.84 -0.50 -3.92
C GLY A 42 -5.05 -0.41 -2.40
N ALA A 43 -4.27 -1.18 -1.64
CA ALA A 43 -4.31 -1.13 -0.18
C ALA A 43 -3.94 0.25 0.36
N SER A 44 -2.90 0.91 -0.17
CA SER A 44 -2.52 2.27 0.23
C SER A 44 -3.63 3.30 -0.03
N LYS A 45 -4.25 3.23 -1.20
CA LYS A 45 -5.36 4.13 -1.55
C LYS A 45 -6.58 3.90 -0.65
N GLY A 46 -6.86 2.65 -0.32
CA GLY A 46 -7.91 2.29 0.65
C GLY A 46 -7.58 2.80 2.06
N ASN A 47 -6.34 2.63 2.50
CA ASN A 47 -5.86 3.12 3.81
C ASN A 47 -5.93 4.65 3.89
N LEU A 48 -5.54 5.36 2.83
CA LEU A 48 -5.68 6.82 2.76
C LEU A 48 -7.14 7.26 2.92
N GLY A 49 -8.05 6.57 2.22
CA GLY A 49 -9.49 6.82 2.35
C GLY A 49 -10.00 6.58 3.78
N ALA A 50 -9.55 5.50 4.43
CA ALA A 50 -9.92 5.19 5.80
C ALA A 50 -9.45 6.26 6.79
N ILE A 51 -8.19 6.75 6.65
CA ILE A 51 -7.67 7.82 7.52
C ILE A 51 -8.45 9.13 7.28
N ARG A 52 -8.70 9.50 6.04
CA ARG A 52 -9.49 10.71 5.70
C ARG A 52 -10.90 10.65 6.27
N SER A 53 -11.54 9.49 6.21
CA SER A 53 -12.85 9.30 6.83
C SER A 53 -12.80 9.45 8.35
N SER A 54 -11.78 8.88 8.99
CA SER A 54 -11.56 9.00 10.43
C SER A 54 -11.28 10.44 10.85
N LEU A 55 -10.51 11.20 10.06
CA LEU A 55 -10.28 12.63 10.27
C LEU A 55 -11.57 13.45 10.17
N SER A 56 -12.44 13.12 9.22
CA SER A 56 -13.73 13.80 9.06
C SER A 56 -14.65 13.56 10.24
N ILE A 57 -14.67 12.33 10.78
CA ILE A 57 -15.45 11.98 11.97
C ILE A 57 -14.88 12.70 13.19
N TYR A 58 -13.54 12.68 13.37
CA TYR A 58 -12.87 13.39 14.46
C TYR A 58 -13.20 14.89 14.44
N TYR A 59 -13.12 15.52 13.26
CA TYR A 59 -13.42 16.93 13.06
C TYR A 59 -14.86 17.27 13.47
N GLY A 60 -15.83 16.41 13.13
CA GLY A 60 -17.22 16.57 13.56
C GLY A 60 -17.39 16.44 15.07
N ASP A 61 -16.72 15.48 15.70
CA ASP A 61 -16.79 15.23 17.14
C ASP A 61 -16.07 16.30 17.98
N MET A 62 -15.02 16.93 17.41
CA MET A 62 -14.20 17.93 18.09
C MET A 62 -14.56 19.36 17.68
N GLU A 63 -15.82 19.59 17.34
CA GLU A 63 -16.37 20.93 17.07
C GLU A 63 -15.57 21.74 16.04
N GLY A 64 -15.09 21.08 14.99
CA GLY A 64 -14.36 21.72 13.90
C GLY A 64 -12.83 21.84 14.14
N GLN A 65 -12.27 20.99 15.00
CA GLN A 65 -10.82 20.93 15.22
C GLN A 65 -10.23 19.65 14.66
N TYR A 66 -9.10 19.78 13.98
CA TYR A 66 -8.31 18.65 13.53
C TYR A 66 -7.32 18.19 14.61
N PRO A 67 -6.96 16.89 14.66
CA PRO A 67 -5.94 16.41 15.59
C PRO A 67 -4.57 17.00 15.24
N THR A 68 -3.72 17.15 16.24
CA THR A 68 -2.34 17.64 16.05
C THR A 68 -1.44 16.60 15.37
N SER A 69 -1.82 15.32 15.39
CA SER A 69 -1.15 14.22 14.70
C SER A 69 -2.15 13.09 14.45
N LEU A 70 -1.83 12.18 13.53
CA LEU A 70 -2.67 10.99 13.26
C LEU A 70 -2.79 10.05 14.47
N ALA A 71 -1.82 10.10 15.39
CA ALA A 71 -1.91 9.36 16.65
C ALA A 71 -3.15 9.74 17.46
N GLY A 72 -3.65 10.98 17.34
CA GLY A 72 -4.89 11.42 17.97
C GLY A 72 -6.12 10.61 17.54
N LEU A 73 -6.11 10.04 16.34
CA LEU A 73 -7.19 9.19 15.84
C LEU A 73 -7.22 7.81 16.48
N THR A 74 -6.09 7.38 17.05
CA THR A 74 -5.95 6.01 17.61
C THR A 74 -6.20 5.94 19.11
N VAL A 75 -6.44 7.10 19.76
CA VAL A 75 -6.70 7.16 21.19
C VAL A 75 -7.92 6.32 21.54
N SER A 76 -7.72 5.34 22.40
CA SER A 76 -8.75 4.36 22.81
C SER A 76 -9.40 3.59 21.64
N GLY A 77 -8.80 3.61 20.46
CA GLY A 77 -9.34 2.96 19.25
C GLY A 77 -10.66 3.56 18.75
N LYS A 78 -11.00 4.80 19.16
CA LYS A 78 -12.31 5.40 18.87
C LYS A 78 -12.56 5.64 17.38
N TYR A 79 -11.59 6.20 16.68
CA TYR A 79 -11.72 6.54 15.25
C TYR A 79 -10.96 5.57 14.37
N LEU A 80 -9.80 5.11 14.83
CA LEU A 80 -8.94 4.18 14.12
C LEU A 80 -8.25 3.24 15.13
N ALA A 81 -8.21 1.95 14.84
CA ALA A 81 -7.52 1.01 15.72
C ALA A 81 -6.01 1.24 15.76
N ALA A 82 -5.43 1.56 14.60
CA ALA A 82 -4.04 1.95 14.42
C ALA A 82 -3.89 2.70 13.10
N VAL A 83 -2.86 3.55 12.98
CA VAL A 83 -2.52 4.19 11.70
C VAL A 83 -2.01 3.09 10.75
N PRO A 84 -2.70 2.84 9.63
CA PRO A 84 -2.29 1.79 8.70
C PRO A 84 -1.02 2.18 7.95
N ASN A 85 -0.30 1.17 7.43
CA ASN A 85 0.88 1.42 6.61
C ASN A 85 0.51 1.99 5.24
N ALA A 86 1.27 2.99 4.79
CA ALA A 86 1.36 3.35 3.39
C ALA A 86 2.25 2.33 2.68
N LYS A 87 1.78 1.83 1.54
CA LYS A 87 2.50 0.89 0.69
C LYS A 87 2.78 1.56 -0.65
N THR A 88 4.04 1.82 -0.91
CA THR A 88 4.51 2.34 -2.20
C THR A 88 5.45 1.32 -2.82
N PRO A 89 4.88 0.24 -3.38
CA PRO A 89 5.67 -0.91 -3.84
C PRO A 89 6.79 -0.52 -4.78
N SER A 90 7.96 -1.12 -4.60
CA SER A 90 9.20 -0.91 -5.36
C SER A 90 9.96 0.39 -5.05
N TYR A 91 9.43 1.30 -4.24
CA TYR A 91 10.10 2.56 -3.92
C TYR A 91 10.49 2.67 -2.45
N HIS A 92 9.55 2.43 -1.56
CA HIS A 92 9.74 2.56 -0.12
C HIS A 92 9.21 1.35 0.62
N PRO A 93 9.76 1.03 1.81
CA PRO A 93 9.19 0.00 2.68
C PRO A 93 7.80 0.42 3.18
N ASP A 94 6.98 -0.56 3.51
CA ASP A 94 5.68 -0.32 4.12
C ASP A 94 5.86 0.35 5.48
N THR A 95 5.26 1.53 5.66
CA THR A 95 5.42 2.30 6.90
C THR A 95 4.16 3.10 7.25
N SER A 96 3.90 3.23 8.54
CA SER A 96 2.88 4.12 9.10
C SER A 96 3.46 5.47 9.55
N LEU A 97 4.72 5.77 9.23
CA LEU A 97 5.34 7.03 9.61
C LEU A 97 4.53 8.22 9.09
N GLU A 98 4.39 9.20 9.95
CA GLU A 98 3.74 10.47 9.70
C GLU A 98 4.79 11.56 9.54
N THR A 99 4.55 12.46 8.62
CA THR A 99 5.29 13.72 8.50
C THR A 99 4.28 14.85 8.58
N ASP A 100 4.38 15.61 9.64
CA ASP A 100 3.51 16.74 9.93
C ASP A 100 4.04 18.03 9.30
N GLY A 101 3.13 18.92 8.94
CA GLY A 101 3.47 20.24 8.45
C GLY A 101 2.68 20.65 7.20
N ASP A 102 3.10 21.75 6.58
CA ASP A 102 2.52 22.16 5.30
C ASP A 102 2.93 21.20 4.19
N LEU A 103 1.94 20.57 3.55
CA LEU A 103 2.17 19.59 2.51
C LEU A 103 2.68 20.19 1.19
N ALA A 104 2.59 21.51 1.01
CA ALA A 104 3.00 22.19 -0.22
C ALA A 104 4.52 22.08 -0.52
N GLY A 105 5.32 21.77 0.49
CA GLY A 105 6.78 21.61 0.36
C GLY A 105 7.29 20.18 0.62
N LEU A 106 6.41 19.21 0.80
CA LEU A 106 6.82 17.84 1.06
C LEU A 106 7.43 17.22 -0.20
N THR A 107 8.75 17.28 -0.28
CA THR A 107 9.53 16.53 -1.26
C THR A 107 9.90 15.17 -0.71
N ASP A 108 9.87 14.17 -1.57
CA ASP A 108 10.47 12.87 -1.29
C ASP A 108 11.99 13.07 -1.22
N THR A 109 12.55 13.15 -0.04
CA THR A 109 13.98 13.34 0.17
C THR A 109 14.76 12.04 -0.07
N GLY A 110 14.32 11.23 -1.03
CA GLY A 110 15.07 10.16 -1.67
C GLY A 110 15.93 9.31 -0.73
N GLY A 111 15.32 8.56 0.16
CA GLY A 111 16.02 7.60 1.01
C GLY A 111 15.08 6.45 1.39
N THR A 112 15.63 5.37 1.91
CA THR A 112 14.85 4.23 2.42
C THR A 112 13.88 4.59 3.56
N ALA A 113 14.02 5.81 4.12
CA ALA A 113 13.14 6.37 5.15
C ALA A 113 12.02 7.29 4.59
N ALA A 114 12.02 7.59 3.28
CA ALA A 114 10.94 8.33 2.65
C ALA A 114 9.75 7.38 2.41
N GLY A 115 8.55 7.90 2.47
CA GLY A 115 7.30 7.13 2.42
C GLY A 115 6.44 7.44 3.65
N GLY A 116 5.33 6.75 3.75
CA GLY A 116 4.37 6.98 4.83
C GLY A 116 3.34 8.05 4.48
N TRP A 117 2.86 8.75 5.48
CA TRP A 117 1.79 9.72 5.36
C TRP A 117 2.28 11.15 5.53
N GLY A 118 1.83 12.05 4.67
CA GLY A 118 1.92 13.48 4.87
C GLY A 118 0.60 13.98 5.46
N TYR A 119 0.66 14.72 6.57
CA TYR A 119 -0.51 15.26 7.23
C TYR A 119 -0.32 16.76 7.50
N ASN A 120 -1.26 17.59 7.03
CA ASN A 120 -1.22 19.03 7.30
C ASN A 120 -1.93 19.33 8.61
N ASN A 121 -1.15 19.62 9.65
CA ASN A 121 -1.62 20.00 10.98
C ASN A 121 -1.37 21.49 11.29
N VAL A 122 -0.95 22.28 10.29
CA VAL A 122 -0.60 23.70 10.51
C VAL A 122 -1.85 24.54 10.76
N ALA A 123 -1.98 25.05 11.97
CA ALA A 123 -3.11 25.90 12.34
C ALA A 123 -3.17 27.17 11.46
N GLY A 124 -4.37 27.48 10.97
CA GLY A 124 -4.59 28.62 10.07
C GLY A 124 -4.23 28.39 8.61
N ASN A 125 -3.66 27.23 8.26
CA ASN A 125 -3.46 26.87 6.87
C ASN A 125 -4.79 26.46 6.21
N ALA A 126 -5.06 26.96 5.00
CA ALA A 126 -6.29 26.62 4.26
C ALA A 126 -6.44 25.11 3.97
N ASN A 127 -5.33 24.38 3.98
CA ASN A 127 -5.26 22.95 3.73
C ASN A 127 -5.12 22.10 5.00
N ILE A 128 -5.41 22.67 6.18
CA ILE A 128 -5.36 21.92 7.44
C ILE A 128 -6.27 20.67 7.35
N GLY A 129 -5.82 19.55 7.87
CA GLY A 129 -6.54 18.29 7.80
C GLY A 129 -6.30 17.50 6.50
N ASN A 130 -5.65 18.08 5.50
CA ASN A 130 -5.32 17.36 4.28
C ASN A 130 -4.26 16.28 4.54
N MET A 131 -4.42 15.19 3.80
CA MET A 131 -3.51 14.05 3.84
C MET A 131 -3.11 13.61 2.44
N MET A 132 -1.88 13.13 2.31
CA MET A 132 -1.37 12.48 1.11
C MET A 132 -0.44 11.31 1.44
N VAL A 133 -0.13 10.50 0.44
CA VAL A 133 0.99 9.56 0.51
C VAL A 133 2.29 10.35 0.26
N LYS A 134 3.24 10.30 1.18
CA LYS A 134 4.52 10.99 1.06
C LYS A 134 5.46 10.24 0.12
N CYS A 135 5.21 10.37 -1.18
CA CYS A 135 6.04 9.76 -2.22
C CYS A 135 5.86 10.53 -3.53
N THR A 136 6.95 10.91 -4.18
CA THR A 136 6.95 11.61 -5.48
C THR A 136 7.03 10.66 -6.68
N HIS A 137 7.22 9.36 -6.44
CA HIS A 137 7.20 8.36 -7.50
C HIS A 137 5.78 8.14 -8.04
N THR A 138 5.70 7.46 -9.17
CA THR A 138 4.42 7.14 -9.81
C THR A 138 3.94 5.73 -9.45
N ASP A 139 2.64 5.57 -9.41
CA ASP A 139 2.00 4.25 -9.34
C ASP A 139 2.03 3.53 -10.70
N THR A 140 1.49 2.32 -10.76
CA THR A 140 1.39 1.53 -12.00
C THR A 140 0.49 2.15 -13.08
N LYS A 141 -0.27 3.20 -12.76
CA LYS A 141 -1.09 3.97 -13.70
C LYS A 141 -0.39 5.25 -14.17
N GLY A 142 0.81 5.55 -13.66
CA GLY A 142 1.55 6.76 -13.98
C GLY A 142 1.15 8.00 -13.17
N SER A 143 0.28 7.86 -12.16
CA SER A 143 -0.08 8.95 -11.26
C SER A 143 0.92 9.08 -10.12
N VAL A 144 1.31 10.31 -9.78
CA VAL A 144 2.22 10.56 -8.64
C VAL A 144 1.50 10.26 -7.33
N TRP A 145 2.17 9.56 -6.40
CA TRP A 145 1.56 9.17 -5.12
C TRP A 145 1.11 10.35 -4.28
N SER A 146 1.86 11.45 -4.26
CA SER A 146 1.49 12.67 -3.52
C SER A 146 0.29 13.42 -4.12
N SER A 147 -0.24 12.98 -5.24
CA SER A 147 -1.45 13.57 -5.85
C SER A 147 -2.76 12.94 -5.36
N TYR A 148 -2.65 11.89 -4.55
CA TYR A 148 -3.81 11.20 -3.99
C TYR A 148 -4.31 11.81 -2.68
#